data_4596fb46bc664772c73d28c66dd682ac
#
_entry.id   4596fb46bc664772c73d28c66dd682ac
#
_cell.length_a   1.000
_cell.length_b   1.000
_cell.length_c   1.000
_cell.angle_alpha   90.00
_cell.angle_beta   90.00
_cell.angle_gamma   90.00
#
_symmetry.space_group_name_H-M   'P 1'
#
loop_
_entity.id
_entity.type
_entity.pdbx_description
1 polymer ?
#
loop_
_entity_poly.entity_id
_entity_poly.type
_entity_poly.pdbx_seq_one_letter_code
_entity_poly.pdbx_strand_id
1 'polypeptide(L)'
;MFGECHAHIFLNGYDYRKAVETQKNGPQDELIRAHLEEYRKRGIRFVRDGGDHYGVSKRTARLAPEYGIDYRTPVFAIYKEGHYGRIVGKSFSDMKEYHKRVLEAAAEGADFIKIMTTGLLDFEDHGRIT
;
A
#
# COMPACT_ATOMS: atom_id res chain seq x y z
N MET A 1 16.20 4.05 16.75
CA MET A 1 15.70 3.58 15.42
C MET A 1 14.27 3.12 15.59
N PHE A 2 13.34 3.65 14.80
CA PHE A 2 11.94 3.29 14.86
C PHE A 2 11.50 2.63 13.55
N GLY A 3 10.47 1.81 13.62
CA GLY A 3 9.84 1.17 12.47
C GLY A 3 8.36 1.50 12.40
N GLU A 4 7.88 1.75 11.19
CA GLU A 4 6.45 1.82 10.86
C GLU A 4 6.02 0.50 10.23
N CYS A 5 5.16 -0.23 10.92
CA CYS A 5 4.78 -1.60 10.53
C CYS A 5 3.52 -1.67 9.65
N HIS A 6 2.82 -0.56 9.44
CA HIS A 6 1.65 -0.50 8.56
C HIS A 6 1.46 0.91 8.00
N ALA A 7 2.06 1.18 6.88
CA ALA A 7 1.89 2.43 6.14
C ALA A 7 1.19 2.20 4.79
N HIS A 8 0.67 3.25 4.23
CA HIS A 8 0.31 3.38 2.82
C HIS A 8 0.88 4.70 2.32
N ILE A 9 2.12 4.66 1.84
CA ILE A 9 2.90 5.88 1.52
C ILE A 9 2.26 6.74 0.42
N PHE A 10 1.39 6.16 -0.40
CA PHE A 10 0.67 6.91 -1.41
C PHE A 10 -0.39 7.87 -0.81
N LEU A 11 -0.79 7.65 0.44
CA LEU A 11 -1.72 8.51 1.18
C LEU A 11 -0.98 9.69 1.81
N ASN A 12 -1.67 10.82 1.96
CA ASN A 12 -1.11 12.05 2.55
C ASN A 12 -1.47 12.25 4.03
N GLY A 13 -2.24 11.33 4.62
CA GLY A 13 -2.68 11.41 6.01
C GLY A 13 -3.82 12.41 6.32
N TYR A 14 -4.30 13.15 5.31
CA TYR A 14 -5.33 14.18 5.47
C TYR A 14 -6.56 13.92 4.62
N ASP A 15 -6.36 13.69 3.32
CA ASP A 15 -7.44 13.51 2.35
C ASP A 15 -7.03 12.40 1.35
N TYR A 16 -7.58 11.20 1.57
CA TYR A 16 -7.27 10.05 0.72
C TYR A 16 -7.75 10.25 -0.73
N ARG A 17 -8.85 10.98 -0.95
CA ARG A 17 -9.40 11.21 -2.31
C ARG A 17 -8.45 12.07 -3.12
N LYS A 18 -7.94 13.13 -2.49
CA LYS A 18 -6.93 14.00 -3.13
C LYS A 18 -5.62 13.25 -3.38
N ALA A 19 -5.19 12.41 -2.45
CA ALA A 19 -4.00 11.59 -2.64
C ALA A 19 -4.16 10.62 -3.82
N VAL A 20 -5.31 9.94 -3.92
CA VAL A 20 -5.65 9.08 -5.06
C VAL A 20 -5.66 9.88 -6.37
N GLU A 21 -6.34 11.02 -6.40
CA GLU A 21 -6.44 11.87 -7.59
C GLU A 21 -5.05 12.29 -8.10
N THR A 22 -4.16 12.65 -7.19
CA THR A 22 -2.81 13.08 -7.53
C THR A 22 -1.96 11.95 -8.12
N GLN A 23 -2.15 10.71 -7.66
CA GLN A 23 -1.31 9.56 -8.00
C GLN A 23 -1.94 8.55 -8.96
N LYS A 24 -3.21 8.74 -9.35
CA LYS A 24 -3.95 7.79 -10.22
C LYS A 24 -3.31 7.57 -11.59
N ASN A 25 -2.56 8.54 -12.07
CA ASN A 25 -1.86 8.48 -13.36
C ASN A 25 -0.41 8.00 -13.25
N GLY A 26 0.00 7.57 -12.06
CA GLY A 26 1.32 7.05 -11.75
C GLY A 26 2.03 7.77 -10.60
N PRO A 27 3.12 7.17 -10.11
CA PRO A 27 3.89 7.68 -8.99
C PRO A 27 4.44 9.09 -9.25
N GLN A 28 4.34 9.95 -8.24
CA GLN A 28 4.94 11.28 -8.23
C GLN A 28 6.18 11.26 -7.34
N ASP A 29 7.38 11.23 -7.94
CA ASP A 29 8.64 11.10 -7.22
C ASP A 29 8.84 12.18 -6.15
N GLU A 30 8.45 13.42 -6.42
CA GLU A 30 8.58 14.53 -5.47
C GLU A 30 7.77 14.30 -4.18
N LEU A 31 6.55 13.78 -4.32
CA LEU A 31 5.71 13.45 -3.15
C LEU A 31 6.28 12.27 -2.36
N ILE A 32 6.74 11.24 -3.07
CA ILE A 32 7.38 10.08 -2.44
C ILE A 32 8.61 10.52 -1.66
N ARG A 33 9.47 11.34 -2.26
CA ARG A 33 10.68 11.87 -1.62
C ARG A 33 10.35 12.72 -0.39
N ALA A 34 9.29 13.54 -0.46
CA ALA A 34 8.84 14.32 0.69
C ALA A 34 8.40 13.42 1.86
N HIS A 35 7.64 12.36 1.59
CA HIS A 35 7.22 11.40 2.62
C HIS A 35 8.40 10.61 3.20
N LEU A 36 9.34 10.16 2.37
CA LEU A 36 10.56 9.47 2.84
C LEU A 36 11.43 10.38 3.72
N GLU A 37 11.54 11.65 3.36
CA GLU A 37 12.26 12.64 4.16
C GLU A 37 11.59 12.87 5.52
N GLU A 38 10.25 12.90 5.58
CA GLU A 38 9.53 13.00 6.85
C GLU A 38 9.76 11.76 7.75
N TYR A 39 9.76 10.56 7.18
CA TYR A 39 10.14 9.35 7.93
C TYR A 39 11.58 9.45 8.44
N ARG A 40 12.51 9.87 7.58
CA ARG A 40 13.93 10.04 7.95
C ARG A 40 14.10 11.01 9.11
N LYS A 41 13.47 12.19 9.07
CA LYS A 41 13.51 13.21 10.12
C LYS A 41 12.99 12.70 11.46
N ARG A 42 11.98 11.85 11.45
CA ARG A 42 11.37 11.24 12.63
C ARG A 42 12.15 10.02 13.16
N GLY A 43 13.27 9.67 12.56
CA GLY A 43 14.09 8.52 12.96
C GLY A 43 13.53 7.17 12.56
N ILE A 44 12.53 7.13 11.67
CA ILE A 44 11.99 5.90 11.11
C ILE A 44 12.97 5.38 10.06
N ARG A 45 13.41 4.13 10.22
CA ARG A 45 14.39 3.48 9.35
C ARG A 45 13.89 2.16 8.76
N PHE A 46 12.75 1.70 9.21
CA PHE A 46 12.05 0.55 8.65
C PHE A 46 10.61 0.94 8.36
N VAL A 47 10.12 0.59 7.17
CA VAL A 47 8.71 0.80 6.78
C VAL A 47 8.19 -0.47 6.13
N ARG A 48 7.07 -0.98 6.66
CA ARG A 48 6.28 -2.03 6.04
C ARG A 48 5.02 -1.41 5.44
N ASP A 49 5.04 -1.24 4.13
CA ASP A 49 3.92 -0.65 3.39
C ASP A 49 2.80 -1.66 3.14
N GLY A 50 1.58 -1.18 3.02
CA GLY A 50 0.40 -2.01 2.75
C GLY A 50 0.08 -2.20 1.27
N GLY A 51 0.88 -1.60 0.39
CA GLY A 51 0.64 -1.63 -1.06
C GLY A 51 -0.34 -0.57 -1.54
N ASP A 52 -0.42 -0.43 -2.84
CA ASP A 52 -1.36 0.45 -3.53
C ASP A 52 -1.68 -0.06 -4.93
N HIS A 53 -2.72 0.53 -5.55
CA HIS A 53 -3.14 0.16 -6.91
C HIS A 53 -2.36 0.91 -8.01
N TYR A 54 -1.59 1.94 -7.65
CA TYR A 54 -1.04 2.94 -8.58
C TYR A 54 0.46 2.80 -8.82
N GLY A 55 1.12 1.83 -8.16
CA GLY A 55 2.55 1.56 -8.28
C GLY A 55 3.44 2.48 -7.45
N VAL A 56 2.86 3.26 -6.54
CA VAL A 56 3.59 4.21 -5.69
C VAL A 56 4.52 3.46 -4.72
N SER A 57 4.02 2.43 -4.04
CA SER A 57 4.82 1.63 -3.10
C SER A 57 5.99 0.92 -3.79
N LYS A 58 5.77 0.40 -5.00
CA LYS A 58 6.82 -0.20 -5.83
C LYS A 58 7.89 0.83 -6.23
N ARG A 59 7.47 2.06 -6.58
CA ARG A 59 8.39 3.15 -6.87
C ARG A 59 9.15 3.58 -5.62
N THR A 60 8.46 3.66 -4.49
CA THR A 60 9.04 4.01 -3.19
C THR A 60 10.14 3.04 -2.78
N ALA A 61 9.96 1.73 -2.97
CA ALA A 61 10.96 0.73 -2.65
C ALA A 61 12.31 0.98 -3.36
N ARG A 62 12.29 1.61 -4.53
CA ARG A 62 13.51 1.97 -5.28
C ARG A 62 14.16 3.24 -4.76
N LEU A 63 13.39 4.16 -4.19
CA LEU A 63 13.88 5.46 -3.71
C LEU A 63 14.28 5.42 -2.22
N ALA A 64 13.66 4.56 -1.42
CA ALA A 64 13.84 4.49 0.02
C ALA A 64 15.31 4.29 0.49
N PRO A 65 16.15 3.50 -0.21
CA PRO A 65 17.56 3.36 0.16
C PRO A 65 18.33 4.69 0.16
N GLU A 66 17.96 5.66 -0.68
CA GLU A 66 18.58 7.00 -0.71
C GLU A 66 18.38 7.76 0.62
N TYR A 67 17.36 7.38 1.40
CA TYR A 67 16.99 7.95 2.71
C TYR A 67 17.44 7.09 3.89
N GLY A 68 18.14 5.97 3.63
CA GLY A 68 18.55 5.01 4.64
C GLY A 68 17.38 4.29 5.30
N ILE A 69 16.31 4.04 4.53
CA ILE A 69 15.08 3.35 4.96
C ILE A 69 15.02 1.97 4.33
N ASP A 70 14.93 0.93 5.17
CA ASP A 70 14.56 -0.42 4.74
C ASP A 70 13.04 -0.46 4.53
N TYR A 71 12.63 -0.45 3.27
CA TYR A 71 11.23 -0.35 2.87
C TYR A 71 10.77 -1.66 2.27
N ARG A 72 9.71 -2.24 2.85
CA ARG A 72 9.11 -3.50 2.44
C ARG A 72 7.71 -3.29 1.93
N THR A 73 7.40 -3.86 0.78
CA THR A 73 6.11 -3.68 0.13
C THR A 73 5.54 -4.98 -0.45
N PRO A 74 4.22 -5.20 -0.37
CA PRO A 74 3.54 -6.26 -1.11
C PRO A 74 3.27 -5.85 -2.57
N VAL A 75 3.72 -4.69 -3.01
CA VAL A 75 3.37 -3.98 -4.25
C VAL A 75 1.90 -3.57 -4.26
N PHE A 76 0.99 -4.52 -4.14
CA PHE A 76 -0.46 -4.31 -3.96
C PHE A 76 -1.03 -5.31 -2.96
N ALA A 77 -2.14 -4.95 -2.33
CA ALA A 77 -2.91 -5.89 -1.53
C ALA A 77 -3.82 -6.74 -2.43
N ILE A 78 -4.22 -7.92 -1.95
CA ILE A 78 -5.17 -8.79 -2.64
C ILE A 78 -6.48 -8.79 -1.85
N TYR A 79 -7.60 -8.57 -2.49
CA TYR A 79 -8.90 -8.53 -1.83
C TYR A 79 -9.98 -9.27 -2.62
N LYS A 80 -11.00 -9.81 -1.93
CA LYS A 80 -12.13 -10.48 -2.56
C LYS A 80 -12.97 -9.45 -3.34
N GLU A 81 -13.34 -9.79 -4.58
CA GLU A 81 -14.23 -8.96 -5.38
C GLU A 81 -15.53 -8.62 -4.64
N GLY A 82 -15.99 -7.38 -4.78
CA GLY A 82 -17.13 -6.85 -4.04
C GLY A 82 -16.85 -6.41 -2.61
N HIS A 83 -15.62 -6.62 -2.10
CA HIS A 83 -15.21 -6.16 -0.78
C HIS A 83 -14.26 -4.95 -0.85
N TYR A 84 -13.88 -4.45 0.33
CA TYR A 84 -12.95 -3.33 0.46
C TYR A 84 -11.53 -3.68 -0.01
N GLY A 85 -10.87 -2.73 -0.70
CA GLY A 85 -9.45 -2.91 -1.11
C GLY A 85 -9.06 -2.22 -2.41
N ARG A 86 -10.01 -1.64 -3.15
CA ARG A 86 -9.79 -1.10 -4.50
C ARG A 86 -8.63 -0.12 -4.64
N ILE A 87 -8.43 0.79 -3.69
CA ILE A 87 -7.34 1.79 -3.76
C ILE A 87 -5.98 1.23 -3.35
N VAL A 88 -5.96 0.12 -2.60
CA VAL A 88 -4.74 -0.49 -2.09
C VAL A 88 -4.33 -1.75 -2.84
N GLY A 89 -5.20 -2.30 -3.71
CA GLY A 89 -4.91 -3.60 -4.30
C GLY A 89 -5.71 -4.01 -5.51
N LYS A 90 -5.62 -5.30 -5.82
CA LYS A 90 -6.27 -5.98 -6.93
C LYS A 90 -7.21 -7.05 -6.41
N SER A 91 -8.41 -7.15 -7.02
CA SER A 91 -9.42 -8.12 -6.62
C SER A 91 -9.15 -9.52 -7.18
N PHE A 92 -9.80 -10.50 -6.54
CA PHE A 92 -9.96 -11.86 -7.06
C PHE A 92 -11.41 -12.33 -6.85
N SER A 93 -11.91 -13.12 -7.77
CA SER A 93 -13.25 -13.72 -7.72
C SER A 93 -13.23 -15.16 -7.20
N ASP A 94 -12.21 -15.92 -7.55
CA ASP A 94 -12.03 -17.33 -7.20
C ASP A 94 -10.56 -17.66 -6.82
N MET A 95 -10.31 -18.88 -6.38
CA MET A 95 -8.97 -19.31 -5.93
C MET A 95 -7.95 -19.36 -7.08
N LYS A 96 -8.37 -19.55 -8.31
CA LYS A 96 -7.46 -19.54 -9.48
C LYS A 96 -6.98 -18.12 -9.73
N GLU A 97 -7.88 -17.16 -9.65
CA GLU A 97 -7.52 -15.75 -9.79
C GLU A 97 -6.69 -15.25 -8.59
N TYR A 98 -7.02 -15.69 -7.36
CA TYR A 98 -6.19 -15.43 -6.19
C TYR A 98 -4.74 -15.90 -6.41
N HIS A 99 -4.54 -17.13 -6.86
CA HIS A 99 -3.21 -17.66 -7.16
C HIS A 99 -2.49 -16.82 -8.22
N LYS A 100 -3.21 -16.41 -9.28
CA LYS A 100 -2.67 -15.50 -10.30
C LYS A 100 -2.18 -14.18 -9.69
N ARG A 101 -2.95 -13.57 -8.75
CA ARG A 101 -2.55 -12.33 -8.07
C ARG A 101 -1.30 -12.52 -7.21
N VAL A 102 -1.17 -13.66 -6.53
CA VAL A 102 0.03 -13.99 -5.76
C VAL A 102 1.27 -14.06 -6.67
N LEU A 103 1.17 -14.77 -7.79
CA LEU A 103 2.26 -14.88 -8.77
C LEU A 103 2.60 -13.51 -9.39
N GLU A 104 1.60 -12.70 -9.67
CA GLU A 104 1.77 -11.33 -10.18
C GLU A 104 2.54 -10.46 -9.18
N ALA A 105 2.15 -10.46 -7.91
CA ALA A 105 2.86 -9.71 -6.87
C ALA A 105 4.31 -10.16 -6.74
N ALA A 106 4.56 -11.47 -6.72
CA ALA A 106 5.91 -12.04 -6.68
C ALA A 106 6.75 -11.60 -7.90
N ALA A 107 6.20 -11.68 -9.10
CA ALA A 107 6.87 -11.27 -10.33
C ALA A 107 7.17 -9.75 -10.36
N GLU A 108 6.35 -8.96 -9.69
CA GLU A 108 6.56 -7.52 -9.55
C GLU A 108 7.54 -7.12 -8.44
N GLY A 109 8.06 -8.09 -7.69
CA GLY A 109 9.08 -7.91 -6.66
C GLY A 109 8.51 -7.62 -5.26
N ALA A 110 7.35 -8.16 -4.94
CA ALA A 110 6.79 -8.06 -3.60
C ALA A 110 7.67 -8.75 -2.55
N ASP A 111 7.90 -8.09 -1.42
CA ASP A 111 8.60 -8.66 -0.26
C ASP A 111 7.74 -9.66 0.52
N PHE A 112 6.41 -9.51 0.44
CA PHE A 112 5.41 -10.35 1.11
C PHE A 112 4.06 -10.23 0.43
N ILE A 113 3.13 -11.13 0.75
CA ILE A 113 1.75 -11.07 0.28
C ILE A 113 0.86 -10.43 1.34
N LYS A 114 0.09 -9.41 0.94
CA LYS A 114 -0.94 -8.79 1.78
C LYS A 114 -2.33 -9.19 1.29
N ILE A 115 -3.14 -9.72 2.22
CA ILE A 115 -4.55 -10.05 1.97
C ILE A 115 -5.43 -9.14 2.82
N MET A 116 -6.48 -8.63 2.22
CA MET A 116 -7.57 -7.95 2.91
C MET A 116 -8.65 -8.99 3.25
N THR A 117 -8.75 -9.38 4.51
CA THR A 117 -9.67 -10.43 4.97
C THR A 117 -10.97 -9.89 5.54
N THR A 118 -10.97 -8.61 5.93
CA THR A 118 -12.14 -7.91 6.47
C THR A 118 -12.29 -6.56 5.78
N GLY A 119 -13.52 -6.06 5.71
CA GLY A 119 -13.82 -4.72 5.22
C GLY A 119 -13.67 -3.64 6.30
N LEU A 120 -14.19 -2.46 5.99
CA LEU A 120 -14.32 -1.39 6.96
C LEU A 120 -15.47 -1.69 7.93
N LEU A 121 -15.33 -1.25 9.18
CA LEU A 121 -16.46 -1.21 10.10
C LEU A 121 -17.51 -0.22 9.56
N ASP A 122 -18.76 -0.65 9.58
CA ASP A 122 -19.88 0.25 9.36
C ASP A 122 -20.14 1.01 10.66
N PHE A 123 -19.99 2.33 10.63
CA PHE A 123 -20.20 3.18 11.80
C PHE A 123 -21.68 3.48 12.07
N GLU A 124 -22.56 3.22 11.11
CA GLU A 124 -24.01 3.40 11.26
C GLU A 124 -24.68 2.09 11.72
N ASP A 125 -24.17 0.94 11.27
CA ASP A 125 -24.60 -0.39 11.69
C ASP A 125 -23.47 -1.07 12.50
N HIS A 126 -23.44 -0.76 13.79
CA HIS A 126 -22.40 -1.22 14.70
C HIS A 126 -22.28 -2.74 14.74
N GLY A 127 -21.11 -3.24 14.36
CA GLY A 127 -20.78 -4.66 14.34
C GLY A 127 -20.85 -5.30 12.96
N ARG A 128 -21.30 -4.59 11.93
CA ARG A 128 -21.22 -5.05 10.57
C ARG A 128 -19.83 -4.75 9.97
N ILE A 129 -19.22 -5.78 9.42
CA ILE A 129 -17.99 -5.67 8.65
C ILE A 129 -18.34 -5.85 7.18
N THR A 130 -18.01 -4.86 6.33
CA THR A 130 -18.29 -4.90 4.89
C THR A 130 -17.20 -5.61 4.10
#